data_66a2747d9b9c75094537c5f3c1b5ba1a
#
_entry.id   66a2747d9b9c75094537c5f3c1b5ba1a
#
_cell.length_a   1.000
_cell.length_b   1.000
_cell.length_c   1.000
_cell.angle_alpha   90.00
_cell.angle_beta   90.00
_cell.angle_gamma   90.00
#
_symmetry.space_group_name_H-M   'P 1'
#
loop_
_entity.id
_entity.type
_entity.pdbx_description
1 polymer ?
#
loop_
_entity_poly.entity_id
_entity_poly.type
_entity_poly.pdbx_seq_one_letter_code
_entity_poly.pdbx_strand_id
1 'polypeptide(L)'
;MKMNNNAVRISRYMSEFLYDYAPNFLTYSSHTIRSYKEALTLYVMYLEGLGVSPSTLDVMHFDKEHIEGWMKWLSSERNCCPDTCNVRLGSLRVFLQYLSGKDISYLYLYQEAKLVKRKKCFKKKVEGLSREAVTAILNEADLSTKTGRRDYTLLMMLYGTAARIGEILGVKIKHLNLDCVKPFVHLHGKGGKRRTSYLLPRAVGNIKGYIREFHGVNPNPEDYLFYSRVGGNKGMLTEPAIDKRIKKYAIIAHEKCSEVPPDTHAHQFRHAKASHWLEDGMNIAQISFLLGHECLNTTMKYLDVTTEEKVKALATLETEKERNTPKKWKTDTTSLTSFLGLGR
;
A
#
# COMPACT_ATOMS: atom_id res chain seq x y z
N MET A 1 -41.01 -21.96 -1.89
CA MET A 1 -40.31 -21.60 -3.15
C MET A 1 -39.19 -22.61 -3.36
N LYS A 2 -39.22 -23.42 -4.44
CA LYS A 2 -38.12 -24.36 -4.70
C LYS A 2 -36.88 -23.58 -5.14
N MET A 3 -35.78 -23.71 -4.40
CA MET A 3 -34.48 -23.12 -4.81
C MET A 3 -33.99 -23.79 -6.11
N ASN A 4 -33.39 -23.01 -7.00
CA ASN A 4 -32.73 -23.54 -8.20
C ASN A 4 -31.49 -24.37 -7.78
N ASN A 5 -31.31 -25.54 -8.35
CA ASN A 5 -30.16 -26.40 -8.07
C ASN A 5 -28.82 -25.70 -8.33
N ASN A 6 -28.78 -24.83 -9.35
CA ASN A 6 -27.59 -24.03 -9.65
C ASN A 6 -27.31 -22.98 -8.54
N ALA A 7 -28.33 -22.33 -7.99
CA ALA A 7 -28.17 -21.41 -6.87
C ALA A 7 -27.58 -22.11 -5.63
N VAL A 8 -28.06 -23.31 -5.32
CA VAL A 8 -27.53 -24.13 -4.21
C VAL A 8 -26.07 -24.49 -4.44
N ARG A 9 -25.71 -24.89 -5.66
CA ARG A 9 -24.31 -25.22 -6.01
C ARG A 9 -23.40 -24.00 -5.93
N ILE A 10 -23.82 -22.87 -6.48
CA ILE A 10 -23.06 -21.62 -6.43
C ILE A 10 -22.83 -21.18 -4.98
N SER A 11 -23.89 -21.18 -4.15
CA SER A 11 -23.80 -20.85 -2.73
C SER A 11 -22.81 -21.74 -1.98
N ARG A 12 -22.85 -23.05 -2.24
CA ARG A 12 -21.91 -24.02 -1.64
C ARG A 12 -20.48 -23.72 -2.07
N TYR A 13 -20.24 -23.46 -3.36
CA TYR A 13 -18.90 -23.15 -3.86
C TYR A 13 -18.37 -21.82 -3.34
N MET A 14 -19.24 -20.79 -3.15
CA MET A 14 -18.82 -19.54 -2.50
C MET A 14 -18.38 -19.78 -1.06
N SER A 15 -19.13 -20.59 -0.32
CA SER A 15 -18.77 -20.93 1.08
C SER A 15 -17.48 -21.76 1.14
N GLU A 16 -17.33 -22.79 0.33
CA GLU A 16 -16.09 -23.56 0.25
C GLU A 16 -14.89 -22.69 -0.14
N PHE A 17 -15.08 -21.77 -1.11
CA PHE A 17 -14.03 -20.87 -1.53
C PHE A 17 -13.56 -19.95 -0.40
N LEU A 18 -14.50 -19.32 0.31
CA LEU A 18 -14.18 -18.33 1.35
C LEU A 18 -13.66 -18.94 2.64
N TYR A 19 -14.19 -20.08 3.06
CA TYR A 19 -13.94 -20.64 4.39
C TYR A 19 -13.01 -21.85 4.39
N ASP A 20 -12.75 -22.46 3.23
CA ASP A 20 -11.86 -23.60 3.12
C ASP A 20 -10.73 -23.36 2.10
N TYR A 21 -11.05 -23.15 0.83
CA TYR A 21 -10.04 -23.10 -0.23
C TYR A 21 -9.11 -21.89 -0.12
N ALA A 22 -9.66 -20.67 0.01
CA ALA A 22 -8.85 -19.47 0.03
C ALA A 22 -7.93 -19.39 1.25
N PRO A 23 -8.37 -19.72 2.49
CA PRO A 23 -7.48 -19.77 3.65
C PRO A 23 -6.37 -20.81 3.58
N ASN A 24 -6.66 -21.99 3.03
CA ASN A 24 -5.73 -23.10 3.05
C ASN A 24 -4.77 -23.13 1.86
N PHE A 25 -5.17 -22.61 0.69
CA PHE A 25 -4.41 -22.76 -0.55
C PHE A 25 -3.98 -21.44 -1.21
N LEU A 26 -4.66 -20.31 -0.94
CA LEU A 26 -4.36 -19.06 -1.63
C LEU A 26 -3.63 -18.05 -0.74
N THR A 27 -4.05 -17.90 0.51
CA THR A 27 -3.50 -16.84 1.36
C THR A 27 -3.79 -17.05 2.84
N TYR A 28 -2.81 -16.75 3.67
CA TYR A 28 -2.98 -16.64 5.13
C TYR A 28 -3.46 -15.24 5.58
N SER A 29 -3.63 -14.31 4.65
CA SER A 29 -3.99 -12.91 4.96
C SER A 29 -5.50 -12.77 5.13
N SER A 30 -5.94 -12.47 6.34
CA SER A 30 -7.34 -12.14 6.65
C SER A 30 -7.88 -10.96 5.83
N HIS A 31 -7.02 -9.98 5.49
CA HIS A 31 -7.39 -8.87 4.62
C HIS A 31 -7.71 -9.32 3.19
N THR A 32 -6.96 -10.27 2.64
CA THR A 32 -7.22 -10.81 1.30
C THR A 32 -8.53 -11.60 1.28
N ILE A 33 -8.76 -12.44 2.30
CA ILE A 33 -10.02 -13.19 2.44
C ILE A 33 -11.21 -12.23 2.57
N ARG A 34 -11.07 -11.16 3.38
CA ARG A 34 -12.08 -10.10 3.48
C ARG A 34 -12.37 -9.45 2.13
N SER A 35 -11.32 -9.15 1.35
CA SER A 35 -11.47 -8.57 0.00
C SER A 35 -12.24 -9.48 -0.95
N TYR A 36 -11.99 -10.81 -0.92
CA TYR A 36 -12.77 -11.78 -1.66
C TYR A 36 -14.24 -11.78 -1.22
N LYS A 37 -14.49 -11.83 0.08
CA LYS A 37 -15.84 -11.80 0.64
C LYS A 37 -16.59 -10.54 0.24
N GLU A 38 -15.98 -9.36 0.37
CA GLU A 38 -16.58 -8.08 -0.01
C GLU A 38 -16.90 -8.03 -1.52
N ALA A 39 -16.01 -8.51 -2.37
CA ALA A 39 -16.24 -8.52 -3.82
C ALA A 39 -17.42 -9.43 -4.18
N LEU A 40 -17.49 -10.64 -3.64
CA LEU A 40 -18.59 -11.58 -3.87
C LEU A 40 -19.91 -11.04 -3.30
N THR A 41 -19.89 -10.47 -2.10
CA THR A 41 -21.08 -9.84 -1.51
C THR A 41 -21.62 -8.74 -2.40
N LEU A 42 -20.76 -7.83 -2.89
CA LEU A 42 -21.18 -6.74 -3.78
C LEU A 42 -21.66 -7.25 -5.15
N TYR A 43 -21.11 -8.35 -5.62
CA TYR A 43 -21.59 -8.97 -6.85
C TYR A 43 -23.00 -9.51 -6.68
N VAL A 44 -23.27 -10.23 -5.59
CA VAL A 44 -24.61 -10.73 -5.25
C VAL A 44 -25.60 -9.57 -5.08
N MET A 45 -25.24 -8.50 -4.36
CA MET A 45 -26.08 -7.31 -4.21
C MET A 45 -26.42 -6.65 -5.55
N TYR A 46 -25.47 -6.63 -6.49
CA TYR A 46 -25.73 -6.14 -7.85
C TYR A 46 -26.77 -7.02 -8.57
N LEU A 47 -26.61 -8.35 -8.50
CA LEU A 47 -27.57 -9.27 -9.11
C LEU A 47 -28.97 -9.17 -8.48
N GLU A 48 -29.05 -9.01 -7.15
CA GLU A 48 -30.33 -8.76 -6.46
C GLU A 48 -31.00 -7.46 -6.96
N GLY A 49 -30.19 -6.41 -7.21
CA GLY A 49 -30.67 -5.16 -7.83
C GLY A 49 -31.22 -5.34 -9.25
N LEU A 50 -30.80 -6.38 -9.97
CA LEU A 50 -31.37 -6.78 -11.26
C LEU A 50 -32.61 -7.68 -11.14
N GLY A 51 -33.07 -7.99 -9.92
CA GLY A 51 -34.22 -8.87 -9.66
C GLY A 51 -33.87 -10.35 -9.62
N VAL A 52 -32.57 -10.71 -9.62
CA VAL A 52 -32.15 -12.10 -9.46
C VAL A 52 -32.42 -12.55 -8.02
N SER A 53 -33.11 -13.65 -7.88
CA SER A 53 -33.50 -14.25 -6.60
C SER A 53 -32.86 -15.63 -6.41
N PRO A 54 -32.90 -16.23 -5.22
CA PRO A 54 -32.43 -17.60 -5.01
C PRO A 54 -33.09 -18.66 -5.88
N SER A 55 -34.28 -18.37 -6.45
CA SER A 55 -34.98 -19.26 -7.37
C SER A 55 -34.55 -19.08 -8.84
N THR A 56 -33.99 -17.92 -9.19
CA THR A 56 -33.59 -17.58 -10.57
C THR A 56 -32.08 -17.50 -10.77
N LEU A 57 -31.29 -17.49 -9.68
CA LEU A 57 -29.82 -17.44 -9.78
C LEU A 57 -29.29 -18.64 -10.58
N ASP A 58 -28.53 -18.33 -11.63
CA ASP A 58 -27.91 -19.31 -12.50
C ASP A 58 -26.46 -18.90 -12.83
N VAL A 59 -25.70 -19.82 -13.40
CA VAL A 59 -24.32 -19.62 -13.87
C VAL A 59 -24.22 -18.54 -14.95
N MET A 60 -25.27 -18.35 -15.75
CA MET A 60 -25.34 -17.29 -16.76
C MET A 60 -25.19 -15.89 -16.18
N HIS A 61 -25.56 -15.68 -14.90
CA HIS A 61 -25.35 -14.40 -14.21
C HIS A 61 -23.89 -14.09 -13.90
N PHE A 62 -22.93 -14.92 -14.31
CA PHE A 62 -21.49 -14.72 -14.17
C PHE A 62 -20.80 -14.56 -15.53
N ASP A 63 -21.55 -14.28 -16.58
CA ASP A 63 -21.01 -13.98 -17.90
C ASP A 63 -20.36 -12.60 -17.98
N LYS A 64 -19.75 -12.31 -19.12
CA LYS A 64 -19.05 -11.04 -19.35
C LYS A 64 -19.96 -9.83 -19.21
N GLU A 65 -21.20 -9.92 -19.71
CA GLU A 65 -22.15 -8.79 -19.72
C GLU A 65 -22.54 -8.38 -18.29
N HIS A 66 -22.89 -9.35 -17.45
CA HIS A 66 -23.20 -9.10 -16.04
C HIS A 66 -21.98 -8.54 -15.29
N ILE A 67 -20.78 -9.06 -15.57
CA ILE A 67 -19.55 -8.56 -14.92
C ILE A 67 -19.25 -7.11 -15.35
N GLU A 68 -19.42 -6.78 -16.64
CA GLU A 68 -19.26 -5.40 -17.15
C GLU A 68 -20.32 -4.46 -16.55
N GLY A 69 -21.57 -4.90 -16.44
CA GLY A 69 -22.63 -4.19 -15.75
C GLY A 69 -22.30 -3.91 -14.29
N TRP A 70 -21.81 -4.93 -13.58
CA TRP A 70 -21.34 -4.77 -12.19
C TRP A 70 -20.19 -3.77 -12.07
N MET A 71 -19.24 -3.79 -13.00
CA MET A 71 -18.13 -2.82 -13.01
C MET A 71 -18.62 -1.38 -13.22
N LYS A 72 -19.72 -1.18 -13.98
CA LYS A 72 -20.38 0.13 -14.10
C LYS A 72 -21.07 0.50 -12.80
N TRP A 73 -21.88 -0.41 -12.24
CA TRP A 73 -22.59 -0.22 -10.97
C TRP A 73 -21.65 0.12 -9.80
N LEU A 74 -20.50 -0.53 -9.70
CA LEU A 74 -19.50 -0.21 -8.69
C LEU A 74 -19.04 1.26 -8.77
N SER A 75 -18.98 1.84 -9.96
CA SER A 75 -18.55 3.23 -10.13
C SER A 75 -19.68 4.23 -9.92
N SER A 76 -20.90 3.94 -10.48
CA SER A 76 -22.04 4.86 -10.45
C SER A 76 -22.74 4.85 -9.09
N GLU A 77 -23.09 3.65 -8.58
CA GLU A 77 -23.91 3.52 -7.37
C GLU A 77 -23.07 3.41 -6.09
N ARG A 78 -21.87 2.81 -6.18
CA ARG A 78 -21.00 2.60 -5.02
C ARG A 78 -19.86 3.61 -4.95
N ASN A 79 -19.76 4.54 -5.89
CA ASN A 79 -18.73 5.57 -5.97
C ASN A 79 -17.30 5.02 -5.81
N CYS A 80 -17.05 3.81 -6.34
CA CYS A 80 -15.75 3.17 -6.25
C CYS A 80 -14.77 3.76 -7.25
N CYS A 81 -13.57 4.12 -6.79
CA CYS A 81 -12.49 4.52 -7.69
C CYS A 81 -12.07 3.34 -8.60
N PRO A 82 -11.45 3.63 -9.76
CA PRO A 82 -11.02 2.62 -10.72
C PRO A 82 -10.16 1.50 -10.12
N ASP A 83 -9.23 1.84 -9.23
CA ASP A 83 -8.37 0.84 -8.56
C ASP A 83 -9.18 -0.12 -7.71
N THR A 84 -10.14 0.39 -6.93
CA THR A 84 -11.05 -0.44 -6.13
C THR A 84 -11.90 -1.37 -7.00
N CYS A 85 -12.44 -0.86 -8.12
CA CYS A 85 -13.17 -1.69 -9.07
C CYS A 85 -12.27 -2.82 -9.63
N ASN A 86 -11.03 -2.51 -9.97
CA ASN A 86 -10.07 -3.48 -10.51
C ASN A 86 -9.65 -4.55 -9.48
N VAL A 87 -9.52 -4.18 -8.21
CA VAL A 87 -9.27 -5.14 -7.11
C VAL A 87 -10.45 -6.09 -6.97
N ARG A 88 -11.70 -5.58 -6.98
CA ARG A 88 -12.91 -6.39 -6.89
C ARG A 88 -13.09 -7.32 -8.08
N LEU A 89 -12.83 -6.83 -9.30
CA LEU A 89 -12.79 -7.68 -10.50
C LEU A 89 -11.75 -8.80 -10.37
N GLY A 90 -10.56 -8.48 -9.84
CA GLY A 90 -9.54 -9.47 -9.56
C GLY A 90 -10.02 -10.55 -8.60
N SER A 91 -10.71 -10.16 -7.52
CA SER A 91 -11.27 -11.09 -6.54
C SER A 91 -12.34 -12.01 -7.15
N LEU A 92 -13.24 -11.46 -7.97
CA LEU A 92 -14.25 -12.25 -8.67
C LEU A 92 -13.61 -13.26 -9.63
N ARG A 93 -12.57 -12.86 -10.37
CA ARG A 93 -11.83 -13.75 -11.27
C ARG A 93 -11.19 -14.92 -10.54
N VAL A 94 -10.62 -14.70 -9.35
CA VAL A 94 -10.05 -15.79 -8.54
C VAL A 94 -11.13 -16.78 -8.12
N PHE A 95 -12.32 -16.30 -7.76
CA PHE A 95 -13.45 -17.18 -7.48
C PHE A 95 -13.90 -17.99 -8.72
N LEU A 96 -14.03 -17.35 -9.89
CA LEU A 96 -14.41 -18.04 -11.13
C LEU A 96 -13.32 -19.03 -11.59
N GLN A 97 -12.06 -18.74 -11.35
CA GLN A 97 -10.97 -19.69 -11.56
C GLN A 97 -11.10 -20.90 -10.64
N TYR A 98 -11.45 -20.69 -9.37
CA TYR A 98 -11.73 -21.78 -8.45
C TYR A 98 -12.91 -22.65 -8.93
N LEU A 99 -14.00 -22.02 -9.39
CA LEU A 99 -15.15 -22.74 -9.96
C LEU A 99 -14.74 -23.61 -11.15
N SER A 100 -13.92 -23.08 -12.06
CA SER A 100 -13.45 -23.83 -13.24
C SER A 100 -12.59 -25.06 -12.86
N GLY A 101 -11.93 -25.00 -11.70
CA GLY A 101 -11.19 -26.15 -11.16
C GLY A 101 -12.08 -27.21 -10.48
N LYS A 102 -13.32 -26.84 -10.09
CA LYS A 102 -14.29 -27.78 -9.50
C LYS A 102 -15.11 -28.51 -10.56
N ASP A 103 -15.43 -27.82 -11.64
CA ASP A 103 -16.19 -28.38 -12.76
C ASP A 103 -15.80 -27.70 -14.07
N ILE A 104 -15.35 -28.47 -15.03
CA ILE A 104 -14.87 -27.95 -16.33
C ILE A 104 -15.97 -27.18 -17.08
N SER A 105 -17.25 -27.48 -16.81
CA SER A 105 -18.37 -26.73 -17.41
C SER A 105 -18.38 -25.25 -17.06
N TYR A 106 -17.67 -24.82 -16.01
CA TYR A 106 -17.55 -23.41 -15.61
C TYR A 106 -16.30 -22.72 -16.19
N LEU A 107 -15.48 -23.41 -16.98
CA LEU A 107 -14.26 -22.83 -17.53
C LEU A 107 -14.54 -21.58 -18.40
N TYR A 108 -15.64 -21.62 -19.16
CA TYR A 108 -16.02 -20.48 -20.01
C TYR A 108 -16.29 -19.21 -19.20
N LEU A 109 -16.88 -19.30 -18.01
CA LEU A 109 -17.13 -18.15 -17.13
C LEU A 109 -15.82 -17.44 -16.72
N TYR A 110 -14.81 -18.25 -16.39
CA TYR A 110 -13.49 -17.70 -16.08
C TYR A 110 -12.83 -17.05 -17.30
N GLN A 111 -12.99 -17.64 -18.48
CA GLN A 111 -12.48 -17.09 -19.73
C GLN A 111 -13.18 -15.76 -20.08
N GLU A 112 -14.49 -15.69 -19.99
CA GLU A 112 -15.27 -14.47 -20.18
C GLU A 112 -14.90 -13.37 -19.19
N ALA A 113 -14.77 -13.69 -17.92
CA ALA A 113 -14.32 -12.76 -16.91
C ALA A 113 -12.94 -12.18 -17.21
N LYS A 114 -12.04 -12.93 -17.87
CA LYS A 114 -10.74 -12.41 -18.33
C LYS A 114 -10.87 -11.38 -19.46
N LEU A 115 -11.88 -11.48 -20.29
CA LEU A 115 -12.13 -10.54 -21.39
C LEU A 115 -12.63 -9.17 -20.90
N VAL A 116 -13.21 -9.10 -19.70
CA VAL A 116 -13.63 -7.83 -19.10
C VAL A 116 -12.41 -6.94 -18.87
N LYS A 117 -12.37 -5.77 -19.48
CA LYS A 117 -11.23 -4.86 -19.37
C LYS A 117 -11.17 -4.20 -17.99
N ARG A 118 -9.96 -4.09 -17.44
CA ARG A 118 -9.72 -3.26 -16.26
C ARG A 118 -9.97 -1.80 -16.57
N LYS A 119 -10.51 -1.06 -15.60
CA LYS A 119 -10.64 0.40 -15.72
C LYS A 119 -9.26 1.05 -15.74
N LYS A 120 -9.09 2.05 -16.60
CA LYS A 120 -7.87 2.87 -16.62
C LYS A 120 -7.74 3.61 -15.30
N CYS A 121 -6.59 3.47 -14.66
CA CYS A 121 -6.26 4.17 -13.42
C CYS A 121 -5.19 5.22 -13.73
N PHE A 122 -5.47 6.46 -13.40
CA PHE A 122 -4.42 7.48 -13.40
C PHE A 122 -3.63 7.30 -12.11
N LYS A 123 -2.37 6.90 -12.24
CA LYS A 123 -1.46 6.85 -11.09
C LYS A 123 -1.25 8.29 -10.61
N LYS A 124 -1.88 8.66 -9.51
CA LYS A 124 -1.48 9.87 -8.80
C LYS A 124 -0.03 9.68 -8.38
N LYS A 125 0.83 10.66 -8.68
CA LYS A 125 2.17 10.70 -8.12
C LYS A 125 1.99 10.68 -6.60
N VAL A 126 2.58 9.70 -5.93
CA VAL A 126 2.56 9.69 -4.47
C VAL A 126 3.60 10.72 -4.04
N GLU A 127 3.14 11.92 -3.73
CA GLU A 127 4.00 12.94 -3.14
C GLU A 127 4.42 12.45 -1.76
N GLY A 128 5.71 12.26 -1.58
CA GLY A 128 6.30 11.97 -0.27
C GLY A 128 6.15 13.21 0.64
N LEU A 129 6.14 13.00 1.95
CA LEU A 129 6.25 14.10 2.91
C LEU A 129 7.66 14.68 2.85
N SER A 130 7.81 16.00 2.84
CA SER A 130 9.10 16.65 3.05
C SER A 130 9.64 16.37 4.47
N ARG A 131 10.91 16.67 4.73
CA ARG A 131 11.52 16.52 6.07
C ARG A 131 10.84 17.45 7.07
N GLU A 132 10.48 18.63 6.61
CA GLU A 132 9.75 19.66 7.34
C GLU A 132 8.34 19.18 7.69
N ALA A 133 7.63 18.60 6.73
CA ALA A 133 6.30 18.03 6.96
C ALA A 133 6.31 16.85 7.96
N VAL A 134 7.29 15.95 7.86
CA VAL A 134 7.46 14.86 8.85
C VAL A 134 7.71 15.44 10.23
N THR A 135 8.60 16.43 10.36
CA THR A 135 8.94 17.07 11.62
C THR A 135 7.73 17.79 12.21
N ALA A 136 6.96 18.51 11.39
CA ALA A 136 5.74 19.20 11.81
C ALA A 136 4.72 18.19 12.39
N ILE A 137 4.47 17.07 11.72
CA ILE A 137 3.54 16.04 12.22
C ILE A 137 4.02 15.43 13.54
N LEU A 138 5.32 15.14 13.66
CA LEU A 138 5.89 14.57 14.89
C LEU A 138 5.75 15.54 16.08
N ASN A 139 5.87 16.83 15.86
CA ASN A 139 5.77 17.86 16.90
C ASN A 139 4.34 18.06 17.42
N GLU A 140 3.31 17.61 16.69
CA GLU A 140 1.92 17.69 17.16
C GLU A 140 1.58 16.61 18.21
N ALA A 141 2.45 15.66 18.45
CA ALA A 141 2.26 14.68 19.51
C ALA A 141 2.59 15.32 20.87
N ASP A 142 1.56 15.61 21.66
CA ASP A 142 1.71 16.23 22.98
C ASP A 142 2.43 15.29 23.98
N LEU A 143 3.70 15.54 24.20
CA LEU A 143 4.57 14.73 25.06
C LEU A 143 4.22 14.84 26.58
N SER A 144 3.36 15.76 26.98
CA SER A 144 2.85 15.82 28.36
C SER A 144 1.89 14.68 28.65
N THR A 145 1.23 14.14 27.62
CA THR A 145 0.25 13.05 27.72
C THR A 145 0.86 11.67 27.42
N LYS A 146 0.39 10.64 28.12
CA LYS A 146 0.77 9.25 27.80
C LYS A 146 0.47 8.87 26.34
N THR A 147 -0.66 9.30 25.81
CA THR A 147 -1.06 9.02 24.43
C THR A 147 -0.10 9.70 23.44
N GLY A 148 0.26 10.95 23.68
CA GLY A 148 1.19 11.66 22.81
C GLY A 148 2.59 11.05 22.81
N ARG A 149 3.13 10.66 23.97
CA ARG A 149 4.43 9.97 24.07
C ARG A 149 4.43 8.63 23.32
N ARG A 150 3.32 7.86 23.41
CA ARG A 150 3.16 6.64 22.62
C ARG A 150 3.16 6.95 21.11
N ASP A 151 2.33 7.90 20.69
CA ASP A 151 2.15 8.23 19.29
C ASP A 151 3.44 8.80 18.69
N TYR A 152 4.16 9.67 19.42
CA TYR A 152 5.48 10.16 19.03
C TYR A 152 6.48 9.03 18.80
N THR A 153 6.59 8.10 19.75
CA THR A 153 7.51 6.97 19.65
C THR A 153 7.15 6.06 18.47
N LEU A 154 5.86 5.82 18.24
CA LEU A 154 5.37 5.02 17.12
C LEU A 154 5.69 5.70 15.77
N LEU A 155 5.39 6.98 15.62
CA LEU A 155 5.64 7.74 14.38
C LEU A 155 7.14 7.87 14.10
N MET A 156 7.94 8.11 15.14
CA MET A 156 9.40 8.14 15.05
C MET A 156 9.96 6.79 14.57
N MET A 157 9.46 5.68 15.10
CA MET A 157 9.85 4.35 14.62
C MET A 157 9.37 4.10 13.20
N LEU A 158 8.13 4.47 12.87
CA LEU A 158 7.54 4.29 11.55
C LEU A 158 8.39 4.98 10.47
N TYR A 159 8.75 6.24 10.69
CA TYR A 159 9.61 7.01 9.80
C TYR A 159 11.05 6.49 9.81
N GLY A 160 11.65 6.31 10.99
CA GLY A 160 13.06 5.92 11.13
C GLY A 160 13.41 4.58 10.50
N THR A 161 12.50 3.60 10.55
CA THR A 161 12.68 2.26 10.00
C THR A 161 12.10 2.08 8.60
N ALA A 162 11.35 3.08 8.11
CA ALA A 162 10.53 2.99 6.89
C ALA A 162 9.63 1.74 6.87
N ALA A 163 9.17 1.29 8.03
CA ALA A 163 8.35 0.09 8.16
C ALA A 163 6.92 0.31 7.65
N ARG A 164 6.23 -0.78 7.30
CA ARG A 164 4.78 -0.74 7.14
C ARG A 164 4.14 -0.62 8.51
N ILE A 165 2.97 0.02 8.58
CA ILE A 165 2.28 0.21 9.88
C ILE A 165 2.03 -1.13 10.57
N GLY A 166 1.57 -2.15 9.87
CA GLY A 166 1.37 -3.49 10.44
C GLY A 166 2.65 -4.14 10.95
N GLU A 167 3.81 -3.86 10.33
CA GLU A 167 5.12 -4.33 10.84
C GLU A 167 5.44 -3.67 12.19
N ILE A 168 5.20 -2.37 12.34
CA ILE A 168 5.44 -1.64 13.61
C ILE A 168 4.47 -2.09 14.71
N LEU A 169 3.19 -2.23 14.39
CA LEU A 169 2.18 -2.66 15.36
C LEU A 169 2.39 -4.10 15.82
N GLY A 170 2.97 -4.94 14.96
CA GLY A 170 3.33 -6.32 15.27
C GLY A 170 4.64 -6.49 16.05
N VAL A 171 5.37 -5.40 16.35
CA VAL A 171 6.61 -5.48 17.15
C VAL A 171 6.28 -5.86 18.57
N LYS A 172 6.92 -6.93 19.07
CA LYS A 172 6.93 -7.33 20.48
C LYS A 172 8.24 -6.91 21.13
N ILE A 173 8.25 -6.84 22.46
CA ILE A 173 9.44 -6.48 23.26
C ILE A 173 10.65 -7.35 22.88
N LYS A 174 10.46 -8.67 22.73
CA LYS A 174 11.51 -9.60 22.31
C LYS A 174 12.12 -9.34 20.93
N HIS A 175 11.47 -8.54 20.09
CA HIS A 175 11.97 -8.21 18.76
C HIS A 175 12.97 -7.04 18.78
N LEU A 176 13.15 -6.39 19.93
CA LEU A 176 14.06 -5.27 20.12
C LEU A 176 15.37 -5.74 20.72
N ASN A 177 16.49 -5.30 20.16
CA ASN A 177 17.81 -5.43 20.73
C ASN A 177 18.41 -4.04 20.87
N LEU A 178 18.27 -3.44 22.06
CA LEU A 178 18.59 -2.04 22.31
C LEU A 178 19.93 -1.85 23.05
N ASP A 179 20.50 -2.91 23.62
CA ASP A 179 21.69 -2.85 24.49
C ASP A 179 22.95 -3.40 23.80
N CYS A 180 22.92 -3.51 22.49
CA CYS A 180 24.10 -3.93 21.70
C CYS A 180 24.75 -2.73 20.97
N VAL A 181 25.96 -2.94 20.45
CA VAL A 181 26.75 -1.92 19.74
C VAL A 181 26.02 -1.33 18.54
N LYS A 182 25.20 -2.14 17.86
CA LYS A 182 24.34 -1.72 16.73
C LYS A 182 22.89 -2.06 17.04
N PRO A 183 22.16 -1.20 17.78
CA PRO A 183 20.80 -1.47 18.16
C PRO A 183 19.89 -1.67 16.96
N PHE A 184 18.94 -2.61 17.06
CA PHE A 184 18.05 -2.95 15.96
C PHE A 184 16.70 -3.46 16.43
N VAL A 185 15.77 -3.52 15.50
CA VAL A 185 14.46 -4.16 15.64
C VAL A 185 14.23 -5.18 14.54
N HIS A 186 13.71 -6.35 14.90
CA HIS A 186 13.21 -7.32 13.93
C HIS A 186 11.77 -6.98 13.54
N LEU A 187 11.56 -6.73 12.26
CA LEU A 187 10.25 -6.44 11.66
C LEU A 187 9.75 -7.69 10.94
N HIS A 188 8.49 -8.03 11.20
CA HIS A 188 7.84 -9.19 10.60
C HIS A 188 6.83 -8.70 9.56
N GLY A 189 7.13 -8.95 8.29
CA GLY A 189 6.30 -8.55 7.15
C GLY A 189 5.30 -9.63 6.71
N LYS A 190 4.56 -9.32 5.66
CA LYS A 190 3.59 -10.24 5.04
C LYS A 190 4.30 -11.52 4.58
N GLY A 191 3.64 -12.67 4.78
CA GLY A 191 4.18 -13.98 4.37
C GLY A 191 5.29 -14.51 5.27
N GLY A 192 5.38 -14.06 6.54
CA GLY A 192 6.38 -14.55 7.50
C GLY A 192 7.80 -13.99 7.27
N LYS A 193 7.95 -13.04 6.35
CA LYS A 193 9.24 -12.43 6.06
C LYS A 193 9.74 -11.62 7.22
N ARG A 194 11.03 -11.77 7.53
CA ARG A 194 11.71 -11.04 8.60
C ARG A 194 12.77 -10.15 7.99
N ARG A 195 12.85 -8.91 8.48
CA ARG A 195 13.96 -8.00 8.19
C ARG A 195 14.41 -7.30 9.46
N THR A 196 15.68 -6.96 9.49
CA THR A 196 16.27 -6.20 10.59
C THR A 196 16.38 -4.74 10.17
N SER A 197 15.94 -3.83 11.05
CA SER A 197 16.16 -2.39 10.87
C SER A 197 16.98 -1.85 12.03
N TYR A 198 18.11 -1.22 11.71
CA TYR A 198 18.96 -0.58 12.71
C TYR A 198 18.33 0.70 13.24
N LEU A 199 18.58 1.00 14.50
CA LEU A 199 18.02 2.13 15.21
C LEU A 199 19.11 3.14 15.55
N LEU A 200 18.81 4.41 15.30
CA LEU A 200 19.71 5.51 15.67
C LEU A 200 19.70 5.73 17.20
N PRO A 201 20.77 6.26 17.79
CA PRO A 201 20.88 6.46 19.24
C PRO A 201 19.71 7.24 19.87
N ARG A 202 19.22 8.28 19.20
CA ARG A 202 18.05 9.06 19.64
C ARG A 202 16.78 8.21 19.68
N ALA A 203 16.58 7.32 18.70
CA ALA A 203 15.46 6.42 18.65
C ALA A 203 15.51 5.40 19.79
N VAL A 204 16.69 4.86 20.07
CA VAL A 204 16.94 3.92 21.19
C VAL A 204 16.55 4.56 22.53
N GLY A 205 16.99 5.81 22.78
CA GLY A 205 16.64 6.53 24.00
C GLY A 205 15.14 6.68 24.19
N ASN A 206 14.43 7.10 23.14
CA ASN A 206 12.97 7.23 23.17
C ASN A 206 12.26 5.89 23.38
N ILE A 207 12.71 4.83 22.71
CA ILE A 207 12.11 3.49 22.87
C ILE A 207 12.34 2.96 24.29
N LYS A 208 13.53 3.12 24.86
CA LYS A 208 13.82 2.72 26.25
C LYS A 208 12.97 3.49 27.26
N GLY A 209 12.83 4.79 27.06
CA GLY A 209 11.94 5.62 27.88
C GLY A 209 10.48 5.17 27.81
N TYR A 210 10.00 4.90 26.59
CA TYR A 210 8.66 4.37 26.34
C TYR A 210 8.44 3.00 27.03
N ILE A 211 9.38 2.06 26.89
CA ILE A 211 9.29 0.74 27.51
C ILE A 211 9.22 0.87 29.03
N ARG A 212 10.06 1.69 29.64
CA ARG A 212 10.07 1.90 31.10
C ARG A 212 8.72 2.46 31.57
N GLU A 213 8.13 3.40 30.84
CA GLU A 213 6.85 4.04 31.23
C GLU A 213 5.65 3.10 31.04
N PHE A 214 5.60 2.36 29.93
CA PHE A 214 4.41 1.61 29.52
C PHE A 214 4.44 0.13 29.90
N HIS A 215 5.64 -0.45 30.01
CA HIS A 215 5.83 -1.87 30.32
C HIS A 215 6.52 -2.11 31.66
N GLY A 216 7.06 -1.03 32.29
CA GLY A 216 7.78 -1.12 33.56
C GLY A 216 9.23 -1.55 33.42
N VAL A 217 9.85 -1.91 34.57
CA VAL A 217 11.28 -2.27 34.65
C VAL A 217 11.54 -3.65 34.07
N ASN A 218 10.61 -4.59 34.26
CA ASN A 218 10.68 -5.98 33.78
C ASN A 218 9.58 -6.23 32.75
N PRO A 219 9.73 -5.76 31.50
CA PRO A 219 8.72 -5.92 30.46
C PRO A 219 8.58 -7.40 30.04
N ASN A 220 7.33 -7.87 29.85
CA ASN A 220 7.12 -9.21 29.30
C ASN A 220 7.57 -9.24 27.84
N PRO A 221 8.48 -10.16 27.44
CA PRO A 221 8.99 -10.26 26.07
C PRO A 221 7.90 -10.50 25.00
N GLU A 222 6.77 -11.10 25.38
CA GLU A 222 5.66 -11.41 24.47
C GLU A 222 4.67 -10.27 24.30
N ASP A 223 4.75 -9.21 25.13
CA ASP A 223 3.89 -8.04 24.98
C ASP A 223 4.20 -7.31 23.68
N TYR A 224 3.14 -6.79 23.02
CA TYR A 224 3.31 -5.86 21.92
C TYR A 224 3.93 -4.56 22.41
N LEU A 225 4.93 -4.02 21.70
CA LEU A 225 5.56 -2.74 22.04
C LEU A 225 4.49 -1.64 22.14
N PHE A 226 3.61 -1.56 21.14
CA PHE A 226 2.49 -0.63 21.11
C PHE A 226 1.18 -1.40 21.28
N TYR A 227 0.58 -1.29 22.45
CA TYR A 227 -0.64 -2.04 22.77
C TYR A 227 -1.86 -1.13 23.01
N SER A 228 -3.04 -1.70 22.82
CA SER A 228 -4.31 -1.07 23.16
C SER A 228 -4.52 -1.15 24.68
N ARG A 229 -4.97 -0.04 25.26
CA ARG A 229 -5.36 0.03 26.69
C ARG A 229 -6.85 -0.26 26.91
N VAL A 230 -7.59 -0.48 25.82
CA VAL A 230 -9.02 -0.76 25.87
C VAL A 230 -9.21 -2.26 26.14
N GLY A 231 -10.10 -2.58 27.10
CA GLY A 231 -10.46 -3.97 27.41
C GLY A 231 -9.50 -4.73 28.34
N GLY A 232 -8.52 -4.05 28.97
CA GLY A 232 -7.63 -4.67 29.97
C GLY A 232 -6.55 -5.62 29.43
N ASN A 233 -6.69 -6.10 28.21
CA ASN A 233 -5.68 -6.92 27.55
C ASN A 233 -4.72 -6.03 26.74
N LYS A 234 -3.41 -6.26 26.84
CA LYS A 234 -2.40 -5.59 26.03
C LYS A 234 -2.41 -6.09 24.58
N GLY A 235 -3.57 -6.03 23.92
CA GLY A 235 -3.75 -6.43 22.53
C GLY A 235 -3.06 -5.48 21.56
N MET A 236 -2.77 -5.96 20.36
CA MET A 236 -2.17 -5.15 19.28
C MET A 236 -3.09 -3.98 18.92
N LEU A 237 -2.50 -2.79 18.70
CA LEU A 237 -3.22 -1.66 18.13
C LEU A 237 -3.67 -1.97 16.69
N THR A 238 -4.78 -1.37 16.28
CA THR A 238 -5.27 -1.52 14.90
C THR A 238 -4.75 -0.43 13.99
N GLU A 239 -4.48 -0.77 12.72
CA GLU A 239 -4.03 0.21 11.71
C GLU A 239 -5.01 1.39 11.56
N PRO A 240 -6.36 1.18 11.48
CA PRO A 240 -7.30 2.30 11.38
C PRO A 240 -7.27 3.25 12.58
N ALA A 241 -6.97 2.73 13.78
CA ALA A 241 -6.86 3.58 14.97
C ALA A 241 -5.65 4.53 14.87
N ILE A 242 -4.54 4.04 14.35
CA ILE A 242 -3.33 4.85 14.14
C ILE A 242 -3.50 5.82 12.97
N ASP A 243 -4.07 5.39 11.85
CA ASP A 243 -4.35 6.28 10.72
C ASP A 243 -5.27 7.45 11.12
N LYS A 244 -6.27 7.20 11.97
CA LYS A 244 -7.11 8.27 12.54
C LYS A 244 -6.28 9.26 13.37
N ARG A 245 -5.27 8.78 14.11
CA ARG A 245 -4.36 9.63 14.90
C ARG A 245 -3.44 10.44 14.00
N ILE A 246 -2.86 9.81 12.98
CA ILE A 246 -1.99 10.48 12.00
C ILE A 246 -2.75 11.61 11.31
N LYS A 247 -3.97 11.34 10.81
CA LYS A 247 -4.82 12.36 10.19
C LYS A 247 -5.10 13.54 11.13
N LYS A 248 -5.39 13.26 12.41
CA LYS A 248 -5.57 14.33 13.39
C LYS A 248 -4.34 15.21 13.50
N TYR A 249 -3.14 14.62 13.62
CA TYR A 249 -1.89 15.37 13.69
C TYR A 249 -1.59 16.10 12.38
N ALA A 250 -1.86 15.49 11.24
CA ALA A 250 -1.64 16.10 9.94
C ALA A 250 -2.52 17.35 9.71
N ILE A 251 -3.79 17.31 10.12
CA ILE A 251 -4.69 18.49 10.03
C ILE A 251 -4.13 19.64 10.87
N ILE A 252 -3.71 19.41 12.12
CA ILE A 252 -3.16 20.44 12.99
C ILE A 252 -1.81 20.94 12.46
N ALA A 253 -0.96 20.03 11.98
CA ALA A 253 0.35 20.38 11.41
C ALA A 253 0.21 21.19 10.10
N HIS A 254 -0.82 20.92 9.29
CA HIS A 254 -1.10 21.66 8.06
C HIS A 254 -1.32 23.15 8.30
N GLU A 255 -1.95 23.52 9.41
CA GLU A 255 -2.17 24.93 9.80
C GLU A 255 -0.86 25.68 10.02
N LYS A 256 0.21 24.96 10.43
CA LYS A 256 1.54 25.52 10.72
C LYS A 256 2.53 25.31 9.56
N CYS A 257 2.33 24.29 8.74
CA CYS A 257 3.18 23.90 7.63
C CYS A 257 2.31 23.42 6.48
N SER A 258 2.10 24.24 5.46
CA SER A 258 1.25 23.96 4.31
C SER A 258 1.72 22.78 3.45
N GLU A 259 2.97 22.34 3.61
CA GLU A 259 3.52 21.15 2.95
C GLU A 259 2.97 19.83 3.53
N VAL A 260 2.33 19.85 4.70
CA VAL A 260 1.70 18.67 5.29
C VAL A 260 0.34 18.41 4.63
N PRO A 261 0.15 17.31 3.88
CA PRO A 261 -1.16 16.98 3.36
C PRO A 261 -2.14 16.63 4.50
N PRO A 262 -3.34 17.21 4.55
CA PRO A 262 -4.31 16.93 5.64
C PRO A 262 -4.80 15.47 5.69
N ASP A 263 -4.72 14.77 4.57
CA ASP A 263 -5.11 13.35 4.42
C ASP A 263 -3.93 12.38 4.62
N THR A 264 -2.86 12.84 5.27
CA THR A 264 -1.67 12.02 5.56
C THR A 264 -2.04 10.72 6.27
N HIS A 265 -1.41 9.64 5.84
CA HIS A 265 -1.59 8.29 6.38
C HIS A 265 -0.24 7.58 6.54
N ALA A 266 -0.22 6.47 7.29
CA ALA A 266 1.01 5.80 7.69
C ALA A 266 1.96 5.44 6.53
N HIS A 267 1.43 5.07 5.37
CA HIS A 267 2.27 4.66 4.23
C HIS A 267 3.11 5.80 3.65
N GLN A 268 2.65 7.06 3.79
CA GLN A 268 3.40 8.23 3.32
C GLN A 268 4.71 8.44 4.10
N PHE A 269 4.79 8.08 5.37
CA PHE A 269 6.05 8.11 6.14
C PHE A 269 7.11 7.17 5.56
N ARG A 270 6.69 5.99 5.11
CA ARG A 270 7.58 5.04 4.44
C ARG A 270 8.04 5.56 3.08
N HIS A 271 7.14 6.18 2.31
CA HIS A 271 7.49 6.83 1.05
C HIS A 271 8.47 7.97 1.27
N ALA A 272 8.17 8.88 2.22
CA ALA A 272 9.04 9.97 2.59
C ALA A 272 10.45 9.48 2.95
N LYS A 273 10.57 8.49 3.83
CA LYS A 273 11.88 7.99 4.24
C LYS A 273 12.66 7.37 3.09
N ALA A 274 11.98 6.64 2.19
CA ALA A 274 12.63 6.06 1.01
C ALA A 274 13.14 7.16 0.03
N SER A 275 12.35 8.21 -0.18
CA SER A 275 12.76 9.37 -1.00
C SER A 275 13.93 10.12 -0.35
N HIS A 276 13.87 10.37 0.97
CA HIS A 276 14.95 11.04 1.69
C HIS A 276 16.26 10.24 1.70
N TRP A 277 16.20 8.90 1.75
CA TRP A 277 17.40 8.07 1.59
C TRP A 277 18.00 8.20 0.18
N LEU A 278 17.14 8.33 -0.85
CA LEU A 278 17.61 8.54 -2.21
C LEU A 278 18.26 9.92 -2.36
N GLU A 279 17.63 10.97 -1.80
CA GLU A 279 18.17 12.34 -1.74
C GLU A 279 19.51 12.39 -0.98
N ASP A 280 19.66 11.60 0.09
CA ASP A 280 20.91 11.44 0.83
C ASP A 280 21.98 10.63 0.06
N GLY A 281 21.72 10.25 -1.21
CA GLY A 281 22.66 9.53 -2.09
C GLY A 281 22.70 8.02 -1.91
N MET A 282 21.73 7.43 -1.16
CA MET A 282 21.67 5.98 -1.00
C MET A 282 21.25 5.30 -2.31
N ASN A 283 21.93 4.23 -2.68
CA ASN A 283 21.62 3.47 -3.88
C ASN A 283 20.24 2.80 -3.79
N ILE A 284 19.50 2.79 -4.92
CA ILE A 284 18.14 2.24 -5.01
C ILE A 284 18.05 0.76 -4.62
N ALA A 285 19.11 -0.03 -4.86
CA ALA A 285 19.17 -1.44 -4.44
C ALA A 285 19.28 -1.56 -2.91
N GLN A 286 20.05 -0.68 -2.26
CA GLN A 286 20.14 -0.60 -0.80
C GLN A 286 18.80 -0.19 -0.19
N ILE A 287 18.13 0.80 -0.79
CA ILE A 287 16.78 1.23 -0.36
C ILE A 287 15.79 0.07 -0.50
N SER A 288 15.80 -0.65 -1.62
CA SER A 288 14.95 -1.82 -1.85
C SER A 288 15.15 -2.89 -0.77
N PHE A 289 16.40 -3.18 -0.44
CA PHE A 289 16.77 -4.13 0.62
C PHE A 289 16.26 -3.66 2.00
N LEU A 290 16.51 -2.40 2.37
CA LEU A 290 16.05 -1.83 3.65
C LEU A 290 14.52 -1.81 3.75
N LEU A 291 13.82 -1.58 2.64
CA LEU A 291 12.36 -1.64 2.59
C LEU A 291 11.82 -3.08 2.62
N GLY A 292 12.65 -4.09 2.33
CA GLY A 292 12.22 -5.47 2.17
C GLY A 292 11.28 -5.65 0.97
N HIS A 293 11.61 -5.03 -0.17
CA HIS A 293 10.91 -5.25 -1.44
C HIS A 293 11.48 -6.49 -2.13
N GLU A 294 10.61 -7.38 -2.60
CA GLU A 294 11.00 -8.58 -3.37
C GLU A 294 11.41 -8.23 -4.79
N CYS A 295 10.79 -7.21 -5.34
CA CYS A 295 11.02 -6.77 -6.71
C CYS A 295 11.50 -5.32 -6.69
N LEU A 296 12.64 -5.08 -7.32
CA LEU A 296 13.24 -3.75 -7.45
C LEU A 296 12.27 -2.74 -8.12
N ASN A 297 11.43 -3.21 -9.05
CA ASN A 297 10.42 -2.37 -9.70
C ASN A 297 9.47 -1.68 -8.70
N THR A 298 9.23 -2.28 -7.52
CA THR A 298 8.43 -1.63 -6.47
C THR A 298 9.14 -0.41 -5.90
N THR A 299 10.47 -0.38 -5.95
CA THR A 299 11.31 0.71 -5.45
C THR A 299 11.57 1.76 -6.54
N MET A 300 11.51 1.37 -7.82
CA MET A 300 11.74 2.27 -8.96
C MET A 300 10.81 3.49 -9.00
N LYS A 301 9.64 3.40 -8.36
CA LYS A 301 8.72 4.54 -8.22
C LYS A 301 9.33 5.74 -7.47
N TYR A 302 10.38 5.53 -6.67
CA TYR A 302 11.12 6.60 -6.00
C TYR A 302 12.15 7.27 -6.92
N LEU A 303 12.48 6.65 -8.06
CA LEU A 303 13.31 7.25 -9.11
C LEU A 303 12.55 8.26 -10.00
N ASP A 304 11.24 8.45 -9.80
CA ASP A 304 10.53 9.64 -10.32
C ASP A 304 11.02 10.91 -9.60
N VAL A 305 12.31 11.00 -9.54
CA VAL A 305 13.17 11.97 -8.94
C VAL A 305 12.93 13.32 -9.58
N THR A 306 13.14 14.35 -8.83
CA THR A 306 12.97 15.74 -9.20
C THR A 306 13.61 16.04 -10.55
N THR A 307 12.97 16.88 -11.35
CA THR A 307 13.48 17.35 -12.65
C THR A 307 14.91 17.89 -12.53
N GLU A 308 15.25 18.46 -11.35
CA GLU A 308 16.58 19.00 -11.03
C GLU A 308 17.68 17.93 -10.98
N GLU A 309 17.40 16.76 -10.37
CA GLU A 309 18.39 15.67 -10.33
C GLU A 309 18.57 15.01 -11.69
N LYS A 310 17.49 14.90 -12.48
CA LYS A 310 17.60 14.47 -13.89
C LYS A 310 18.45 15.44 -14.72
N VAL A 311 18.26 16.75 -14.50
CA VAL A 311 19.07 17.79 -15.15
C VAL A 311 20.53 17.72 -14.70
N LYS A 312 20.80 17.55 -13.40
CA LYS A 312 22.15 17.36 -12.88
C LYS A 312 22.83 16.12 -13.45
N ALA A 313 22.12 14.99 -13.49
CA ALA A 313 22.64 13.75 -14.08
C ALA A 313 22.92 13.90 -15.58
N LEU A 314 22.06 14.59 -16.33
CA LEU A 314 22.31 14.89 -17.74
C LEU A 314 23.48 15.87 -17.92
N ALA A 315 23.61 16.87 -17.03
CA ALA A 315 24.71 17.83 -17.07
C ALA A 315 26.08 17.17 -16.83
N THR A 316 26.14 16.06 -16.07
CA THR A 316 27.40 15.31 -15.88
C THR A 316 27.80 14.49 -17.11
N LEU A 317 26.88 14.24 -18.05
CA LEU A 317 27.15 13.54 -19.30
C LEU A 317 27.72 14.47 -20.39
N GLU A 318 27.57 15.78 -20.24
CA GLU A 318 28.16 16.75 -21.14
C GLU A 318 29.59 17.08 -20.73
N THR A 319 30.55 16.63 -21.51
CA THR A 319 31.95 17.06 -21.35
C THR A 319 32.12 18.53 -21.71
N GLU A 320 33.13 19.23 -21.16
CA GLU A 320 33.43 20.64 -21.53
C GLU A 320 33.64 20.83 -23.05
N LYS A 321 34.13 19.81 -23.73
CA LYS A 321 34.30 19.80 -25.22
C LYS A 321 32.94 19.81 -25.93
N GLU A 322 31.94 19.12 -25.42
CA GLU A 322 30.59 19.06 -26.02
C GLU A 322 29.81 20.33 -25.78
N ARG A 323 29.99 21.02 -24.65
CA ARG A 323 29.39 22.35 -24.37
C ARG A 323 29.87 23.43 -25.35
N ASN A 324 31.13 23.33 -25.81
CA ASN A 324 31.74 24.28 -26.71
C ASN A 324 31.66 23.90 -28.21
N THR A 325 30.98 22.80 -28.54
CA THR A 325 30.79 22.40 -29.92
C THR A 325 29.79 23.32 -30.61
N PRO A 326 30.15 24.03 -31.69
CA PRO A 326 29.21 24.91 -32.37
C PRO A 326 28.02 24.09 -32.89
N LYS A 327 26.81 24.64 -32.73
CA LYS A 327 25.56 23.98 -33.14
C LYS A 327 25.68 23.59 -34.61
N LYS A 328 25.67 22.30 -34.92
CA LYS A 328 25.72 21.76 -36.29
C LYS A 328 24.47 22.08 -37.12
N TRP A 329 23.41 22.48 -36.47
CA TRP A 329 22.16 22.84 -37.13
C TRP A 329 22.21 24.32 -37.51
N LYS A 330 22.38 24.62 -38.80
CA LYS A 330 22.18 25.96 -39.33
C LYS A 330 20.68 26.23 -39.30
N THR A 331 20.27 27.20 -38.49
CA THR A 331 18.91 27.75 -38.49
C THR A 331 18.76 28.69 -39.69
N ASP A 332 18.89 28.16 -40.89
CA ASP A 332 18.53 28.88 -42.09
C ASP A 332 17.06 28.60 -42.38
N THR A 333 16.22 29.52 -41.96
CA THR A 333 14.77 29.42 -42.00
C THR A 333 14.13 29.83 -43.31
N THR A 334 14.91 29.92 -44.37
CA THR A 334 14.45 30.44 -45.67
C THR A 334 13.67 29.45 -46.52
N SER A 335 13.81 28.15 -46.30
CA SER A 335 12.96 27.16 -46.97
C SER A 335 12.87 25.85 -46.16
N LEU A 336 11.73 25.16 -46.27
CA LEU A 336 11.48 23.89 -45.61
C LEU A 336 12.43 22.79 -46.11
N THR A 337 12.84 22.84 -47.39
CA THR A 337 13.82 21.93 -48.00
C THR A 337 15.22 22.12 -47.45
N SER A 338 15.62 23.37 -47.17
CA SER A 338 16.89 23.70 -46.49
C SER A 338 16.89 23.28 -45.07
N PHE A 339 15.76 23.50 -44.35
CA PHE A 339 15.56 23.08 -42.96
C PHE A 339 15.61 21.54 -42.81
N LEU A 340 15.05 20.80 -43.75
CA LEU A 340 15.03 19.33 -43.75
C LEU A 340 16.28 18.69 -44.33
N GLY A 341 17.29 19.49 -44.77
CA GLY A 341 18.52 18.97 -45.36
C GLY A 341 18.32 18.31 -46.74
N LEU A 342 17.19 18.59 -47.41
CA LEU A 342 16.83 18.03 -48.72
C LEU A 342 17.21 18.95 -49.91
N GLY A 343 17.87 20.08 -49.65
CA GLY A 343 18.41 20.97 -50.65
C GLY A 343 19.67 20.35 -51.29
N ARG A 344 19.66 20.30 -52.64
CA ARG A 344 20.84 19.90 -53.45
C ARG A 344 21.99 20.83 -53.24
#